data_3cd2ee8a0dd510d977a39b266c2c42bf
#
_entry.id   3cd2ee8a0dd510d977a39b266c2c42bf
#
_cell.length_a   1.000
_cell.length_b   1.000
_cell.length_c   1.000
_cell.angle_alpha   90.00
_cell.angle_beta   90.00
_cell.angle_gamma   90.00
#
_symmetry.space_group_name_H-M   'P 1'
#
loop_
_entity.id
_entity.type
_entity.pdbx_description
1 polymer ?
#
loop_
_entity_poly.entity_id
_entity_poly.type
_entity_poly.pdbx_seq_one_letter_code
_entity_poly.pdbx_strand_id
1 'polypeptide(L)'
;MARLEVTCQMLTYSFAGTGSDSLYEHLYKCIRNDILCGNLSMGEKLPSKRNFAKNLGISTITVENAYAQLIAEGYIYSIPKKGYFVSDIHTILPVEQMHPFEEDNGSSSSIDNPSMIQKADMEESLHFAVDFTSNQTDSEYFPFSIWSRLIRELLSDSQQKLMINPPCGGILELREAIARHLKDFHGLHVSPEQIIIGAGTEYLYGILIQLLGFDKKYAIEDPGYHKISKIYNSHNVDCDYIAMDDSGIRISELEEKNIDVIHISPSHQFPTGITMPIGRRYELLGWASKVPSRYIIEDDYDSEFRLTGQPIPTLQSIDVLEKVIYINTFTKTLASTVRISYMVLPKHLVKAYYAKLQFYSCTVSNFEQYTLAAFINKGHFEKHINRLRIHYHDKRDMLLQCIKSSPLSNHVTIKGEDAGLHFLMKIDTALTDEIICQRAAAKGIRIMPLSKYYYHPEKAMQHILVVNYSSLTQEQMTEATQVFNEILG
;
A
#
# COMPACT_ATOMS: atom_id res chain seq x y z
N MET A 1 -44.13 38.62 41.23
CA MET A 1 -43.24 39.18 40.16
C MET A 1 -41.94 39.60 40.82
N ALA A 2 -40.96 38.70 40.88
CA ALA A 2 -39.62 39.02 41.37
C ALA A 2 -38.76 39.37 40.18
N ARG A 3 -38.28 40.62 40.10
CA ARG A 3 -37.22 41.02 39.20
C ARG A 3 -35.94 40.34 39.64
N LEU A 4 -35.49 39.34 38.88
CA LEU A 4 -34.11 38.87 38.95
C LEU A 4 -33.23 39.98 38.39
N GLU A 5 -32.55 40.73 39.26
CA GLU A 5 -31.41 41.57 38.87
C GLU A 5 -30.28 40.66 38.45
N VAL A 6 -30.05 40.62 37.15
CA VAL A 6 -28.88 39.94 36.57
C VAL A 6 -27.67 40.84 36.86
N THR A 7 -26.95 40.52 37.92
CA THR A 7 -25.65 41.09 38.23
C THR A 7 -24.68 40.67 37.15
N CYS A 8 -24.32 41.58 36.27
CA CYS A 8 -23.28 41.35 35.26
C CYS A 8 -21.94 41.30 35.99
N GLN A 9 -21.40 40.09 36.17
CA GLN A 9 -20.07 39.90 36.76
C GLN A 9 -19.04 40.60 35.90
N MET A 10 -18.15 41.40 36.51
CA MET A 10 -17.17 42.19 35.77
C MET A 10 -16.02 41.25 35.32
N LEU A 11 -16.09 40.75 34.08
CA LEU A 11 -15.04 39.92 33.50
C LEU A 11 -13.79 40.79 33.25
N THR A 12 -12.68 40.41 33.87
CA THR A 12 -11.39 41.08 33.71
C THR A 12 -10.33 40.05 33.24
N TYR A 13 -9.68 40.33 32.15
CA TYR A 13 -8.59 39.53 31.60
C TYR A 13 -7.31 40.35 31.53
N SER A 14 -6.19 39.74 31.91
CA SER A 14 -4.87 40.36 31.80
C SER A 14 -4.26 40.06 30.43
N PHE A 15 -3.75 41.09 29.76
CA PHE A 15 -3.03 40.97 28.49
C PHE A 15 -1.52 41.07 28.69
N ALA A 16 -1.03 41.05 29.96
CA ALA A 16 0.40 40.96 30.24
C ALA A 16 0.87 39.51 30.03
N GLY A 17 1.64 39.29 28.99
CA GLY A 17 2.21 37.95 28.69
C GLY A 17 1.50 37.18 27.55
N THR A 18 0.89 37.86 26.62
CA THR A 18 0.17 37.26 25.45
C THR A 18 1.06 36.43 24.50
N GLY A 19 2.39 36.37 24.69
CA GLY A 19 3.29 35.61 23.83
C GLY A 19 3.22 36.06 22.37
N SER A 20 3.03 35.12 21.45
CA SER A 20 2.85 35.37 20.02
C SER A 20 1.38 35.59 19.59
N ASP A 21 0.42 35.45 20.50
CA ASP A 21 -1.01 35.54 20.19
C ASP A 21 -1.44 36.99 19.94
N SER A 22 -2.33 37.17 18.98
CA SER A 22 -3.00 38.47 18.81
C SER A 22 -3.99 38.73 19.96
N LEU A 23 -4.28 40.01 20.25
CA LEU A 23 -5.18 40.39 21.36
C LEU A 23 -6.57 39.72 21.27
N TYR A 24 -7.10 39.53 20.06
CA TYR A 24 -8.40 38.88 19.90
C TYR A 24 -8.32 37.36 20.17
N GLU A 25 -7.23 36.70 19.76
CA GLU A 25 -7.01 35.28 20.02
C GLU A 25 -6.86 35.01 21.50
N HIS A 26 -6.11 35.84 22.20
CA HIS A 26 -5.96 35.75 23.63
C HIS A 26 -7.32 35.91 24.35
N LEU A 27 -8.09 36.95 24.01
CA LEU A 27 -9.42 37.19 24.56
C LEU A 27 -10.38 36.03 24.25
N TYR A 28 -10.36 35.51 23.02
CA TYR A 28 -11.13 34.35 22.65
C TYR A 28 -10.79 33.12 23.49
N LYS A 29 -9.48 32.80 23.65
CA LYS A 29 -9.02 31.68 24.48
C LYS A 29 -9.45 31.81 25.95
N CYS A 30 -9.37 33.02 26.52
CA CYS A 30 -9.80 33.27 27.89
C CYS A 30 -11.30 33.01 28.09
N ILE A 31 -12.16 33.60 27.24
CA ILE A 31 -13.61 33.41 27.33
C ILE A 31 -13.99 31.96 27.12
N ARG A 32 -13.38 31.29 26.09
CA ARG A 32 -13.61 29.87 25.83
C ARG A 32 -13.27 29.02 27.03
N ASN A 33 -12.12 29.25 27.67
CA ASN A 33 -11.69 28.50 28.83
C ASN A 33 -12.62 28.72 30.01
N ASP A 34 -13.10 29.95 30.25
CA ASP A 34 -14.06 30.26 31.32
C ASP A 34 -15.39 29.52 31.10
N ILE A 35 -15.84 29.42 29.86
CA ILE A 35 -17.03 28.64 29.49
C ILE A 35 -16.80 27.14 29.75
N LEU A 36 -15.65 26.61 29.30
CA LEU A 36 -15.33 25.18 29.48
C LEU A 36 -15.08 24.78 30.92
N CYS A 37 -14.49 25.69 31.75
CA CYS A 37 -14.25 25.46 33.16
C CYS A 37 -15.51 25.74 34.04
N GLY A 38 -16.62 26.17 33.43
CA GLY A 38 -17.86 26.47 34.16
C GLY A 38 -17.85 27.81 34.92
N ASN A 39 -16.82 28.63 34.72
CA ASN A 39 -16.76 30.00 35.32
C ASN A 39 -17.81 30.92 34.70
N LEU A 40 -18.20 30.66 33.46
CA LEU A 40 -19.32 31.29 32.75
C LEU A 40 -20.42 30.25 32.55
N SER A 41 -21.56 30.50 33.17
CA SER A 41 -22.66 29.53 33.18
C SER A 41 -23.49 29.58 31.89
N MET A 42 -24.13 28.47 31.54
CA MET A 42 -25.09 28.37 30.45
C MET A 42 -26.16 29.48 30.55
N GLY A 43 -26.43 30.16 29.44
CA GLY A 43 -27.40 31.25 29.38
C GLY A 43 -26.91 32.56 30.01
N GLU A 44 -25.71 32.59 30.59
CA GLU A 44 -25.13 33.79 31.16
C GLU A 44 -24.92 34.87 30.12
N LYS A 45 -25.26 36.09 30.46
CA LYS A 45 -25.16 37.23 29.54
C LYS A 45 -23.75 37.83 29.54
N LEU A 46 -23.10 37.83 28.42
CA LEU A 46 -21.81 38.50 28.22
C LEU A 46 -21.98 40.04 28.08
N PRO A 47 -20.94 40.84 28.43
CA PRO A 47 -20.92 42.27 28.20
C PRO A 47 -21.11 42.62 26.73
N SER A 48 -21.71 43.80 26.47
CA SER A 48 -21.75 44.31 25.09
C SER A 48 -20.33 44.58 24.56
N LYS A 49 -20.12 44.43 23.25
CA LYS A 49 -18.80 44.63 22.65
C LYS A 49 -18.14 45.94 23.04
N ARG A 50 -18.93 47.05 23.10
CA ARG A 50 -18.43 48.37 23.48
C ARG A 50 -18.07 48.47 24.98
N ASN A 51 -18.92 47.92 25.84
CA ASN A 51 -18.65 47.93 27.28
C ASN A 51 -17.45 47.05 27.62
N PHE A 52 -17.34 45.87 26.99
CA PHE A 52 -16.26 44.96 27.26
C PHE A 52 -14.91 45.50 26.77
N ALA A 53 -14.89 46.12 25.55
CA ALA A 53 -13.72 46.81 25.04
C ALA A 53 -13.25 47.95 25.96
N LYS A 54 -14.21 48.73 26.50
CA LYS A 54 -13.90 49.80 27.44
C LYS A 54 -13.35 49.29 28.76
N ASN A 55 -13.93 48.21 29.31
CA ASN A 55 -13.49 47.61 30.58
C ASN A 55 -12.08 46.99 30.45
N LEU A 56 -11.75 46.38 29.32
CA LEU A 56 -10.47 45.72 29.11
C LEU A 56 -9.39 46.67 28.51
N GLY A 57 -9.73 47.87 28.14
CA GLY A 57 -8.80 48.85 27.54
C GLY A 57 -8.32 48.45 26.13
N ILE A 58 -9.13 47.70 25.37
CA ILE A 58 -8.82 47.21 24.02
C ILE A 58 -9.78 47.78 22.98
N SER A 59 -9.48 47.51 21.70
CA SER A 59 -10.36 48.01 20.61
C SER A 59 -11.68 47.21 20.55
N THR A 60 -12.79 47.89 20.18
CA THR A 60 -14.08 47.21 19.95
C THR A 60 -14.00 46.13 18.88
N ILE A 61 -13.12 46.33 17.83
CA ILE A 61 -12.88 45.33 16.78
C ILE A 61 -12.25 44.05 17.34
N THR A 62 -11.34 44.18 18.29
CA THR A 62 -10.73 43.01 18.99
C THR A 62 -11.80 42.15 19.66
N VAL A 63 -12.72 42.76 20.42
CA VAL A 63 -13.83 42.06 21.07
C VAL A 63 -14.81 41.49 20.04
N GLU A 64 -15.05 42.21 18.97
CA GLU A 64 -15.92 41.77 17.87
C GLU A 64 -15.41 40.53 17.19
N ASN A 65 -14.11 40.47 16.87
CA ASN A 65 -13.48 39.31 16.29
C ASN A 65 -13.49 38.10 17.24
N ALA A 66 -13.21 38.31 18.52
CA ALA A 66 -13.28 37.25 19.52
C ALA A 66 -14.72 36.69 19.66
N TYR A 67 -15.71 37.56 19.70
CA TYR A 67 -17.12 37.15 19.77
C TYR A 67 -17.58 36.47 18.48
N ALA A 68 -17.15 36.96 17.32
CA ALA A 68 -17.45 36.31 16.03
C ALA A 68 -16.93 34.89 15.98
N GLN A 69 -15.70 34.68 16.47
CA GLN A 69 -15.09 33.35 16.55
C GLN A 69 -15.87 32.44 17.54
N LEU A 70 -16.18 32.93 18.74
CA LEU A 70 -16.97 32.18 19.73
C LEU A 70 -18.38 31.83 19.22
N ILE A 71 -19.01 32.70 18.42
CA ILE A 71 -20.29 32.42 17.76
C ILE A 71 -20.13 31.36 16.69
N ALA A 72 -19.11 31.47 15.85
CA ALA A 72 -18.84 30.52 14.77
C ALA A 72 -18.59 29.11 15.30
N GLU A 73 -17.95 28.99 16.47
CA GLU A 73 -17.69 27.73 17.15
C GLU A 73 -18.84 27.28 18.06
N GLY A 74 -19.87 28.12 18.25
CA GLY A 74 -21.06 27.76 19.05
C GLY A 74 -20.90 27.91 20.55
N TYR A 75 -19.81 28.49 21.06
CA TYR A 75 -19.64 28.75 22.52
C TYR A 75 -20.58 29.81 23.06
N ILE A 76 -20.93 30.78 22.22
CA ILE A 76 -21.90 31.81 22.54
C ILE A 76 -22.89 32.01 21.39
N TYR A 77 -24.04 32.55 21.69
CA TYR A 77 -25.04 32.95 20.69
C TYR A 77 -25.49 34.38 20.88
N SER A 78 -26.01 35.01 19.85
CA SER A 78 -26.52 36.37 19.89
C SER A 78 -28.02 36.40 19.76
N ILE A 79 -28.68 37.23 20.60
CA ILE A 79 -30.10 37.54 20.43
C ILE A 79 -30.24 39.00 20.00
N PRO A 80 -30.91 39.30 18.90
CA PRO A 80 -31.10 40.69 18.44
C PRO A 80 -31.68 41.55 19.52
N LYS A 81 -31.07 42.74 19.74
CA LYS A 81 -31.43 43.72 20.79
C LYS A 81 -31.26 43.28 22.24
N LYS A 82 -30.90 42.02 22.52
CA LYS A 82 -30.71 41.50 23.90
C LYS A 82 -29.23 41.32 24.25
N GLY A 83 -28.39 40.94 23.29
CA GLY A 83 -26.94 40.80 23.50
C GLY A 83 -26.43 39.38 23.23
N TYR A 84 -25.29 39.05 23.85
CA TYR A 84 -24.57 37.80 23.69
C TYR A 84 -24.76 36.93 24.92
N PHE A 85 -24.89 35.63 24.75
CA PHE A 85 -25.17 34.66 25.79
C PHE A 85 -24.33 33.40 25.61
N VAL A 86 -23.93 32.77 26.70
CA VAL A 86 -23.22 31.48 26.69
C VAL A 86 -24.16 30.37 26.23
N SER A 87 -23.70 29.57 25.28
CA SER A 87 -24.45 28.42 24.74
C SER A 87 -24.56 27.30 25.76
N ASP A 88 -25.56 26.43 25.59
CA ASP A 88 -25.67 25.19 26.30
C ASP A 88 -24.65 24.18 25.74
N ILE A 89 -23.49 24.11 26.37
CA ILE A 89 -22.45 23.16 26.06
C ILE A 89 -22.52 22.04 27.10
N HIS A 90 -23.51 21.17 27.01
CA HIS A 90 -23.51 19.95 27.79
C HIS A 90 -22.33 19.08 27.38
N THR A 91 -21.28 19.17 28.13
CA THR A 91 -20.11 18.30 28.03
C THR A 91 -20.55 16.88 28.35
N ILE A 92 -20.66 16.02 27.34
CA ILE A 92 -20.87 14.57 27.48
C ILE A 92 -19.61 13.88 28.05
N LEU A 93 -18.58 14.66 28.38
CA LEU A 93 -17.35 14.15 28.98
C LEU A 93 -17.37 14.48 30.48
N PRO A 94 -17.20 13.51 31.38
CA PRO A 94 -16.98 13.75 32.80
C PRO A 94 -15.76 14.64 33.00
N VAL A 95 -15.91 15.73 33.68
CA VAL A 95 -14.85 16.73 33.98
C VAL A 95 -13.67 16.14 34.78
N GLU A 96 -13.77 14.90 35.23
CA GLU A 96 -12.74 14.22 36.05
C GLU A 96 -11.52 13.65 35.24
N GLN A 97 -11.43 13.86 33.91
CA GLN A 97 -10.35 13.28 33.12
C GLN A 97 -9.56 14.27 32.23
N MET A 98 -9.64 15.55 32.46
CA MET A 98 -8.68 16.50 31.88
C MET A 98 -7.51 16.74 32.85
N HIS A 99 -6.70 15.72 33.06
CA HIS A 99 -5.36 15.94 33.58
C HIS A 99 -4.49 16.49 32.43
N PRO A 100 -3.67 17.54 32.72
CA PRO A 100 -2.59 17.88 31.80
C PRO A 100 -1.74 16.62 31.57
N PHE A 101 -1.22 16.43 30.36
CA PHE A 101 -0.23 15.40 30.09
C PHE A 101 0.97 15.67 31.01
N GLU A 102 0.96 15.11 32.22
CA GLU A 102 2.17 14.93 33.01
C GLU A 102 2.86 13.67 32.48
N GLU A 103 4.12 13.81 32.16
CA GLU A 103 5.00 12.69 31.86
C GLU A 103 5.06 11.79 33.10
N ASP A 104 4.25 10.74 33.12
CA ASP A 104 4.18 9.81 34.26
C ASP A 104 5.38 8.85 34.20
N ASN A 105 6.32 9.11 35.09
CA ASN A 105 7.33 8.14 35.49
C ASN A 105 6.71 7.14 36.48
N GLY A 106 6.19 6.06 35.93
CA GLY A 106 6.09 4.76 36.64
C GLY A 106 4.94 4.53 37.56
N SER A 107 3.93 3.80 37.12
CA SER A 107 3.48 2.53 37.73
C SER A 107 2.29 1.94 36.97
N SER A 108 2.38 0.66 36.76
CA SER A 108 1.53 -0.28 36.06
C SER A 108 0.05 -0.23 36.41
N SER A 109 -0.81 -0.06 35.39
CA SER A 109 -2.07 -0.79 35.28
C SER A 109 -2.44 -0.97 33.80
N SER A 110 -2.50 -2.22 33.44
CA SER A 110 -2.94 -2.89 32.22
C SER A 110 -3.94 -2.14 31.33
N ILE A 111 -3.44 -1.55 30.22
CA ILE A 111 -4.13 -1.49 28.95
C ILE A 111 -3.13 -2.01 27.90
N ASP A 112 -3.58 -3.00 27.15
CA ASP A 112 -2.75 -3.93 26.39
C ASP A 112 -1.82 -3.33 25.35
N ASN A 113 -0.56 -3.72 25.47
CA ASN A 113 0.44 -3.95 24.44
C ASN A 113 0.93 -2.79 23.56
N PRO A 114 1.86 -1.95 24.07
CA PRO A 114 2.82 -1.23 23.21
C PRO A 114 3.77 -2.18 22.47
N SER A 115 3.79 -3.48 22.85
CA SER A 115 4.76 -4.45 22.35
C SER A 115 4.61 -4.85 20.87
N MET A 116 3.47 -4.59 20.23
CA MET A 116 3.33 -4.88 18.79
C MET A 116 3.92 -3.77 17.91
N ILE A 117 3.76 -2.51 18.27
CA ILE A 117 4.35 -1.38 17.53
C ILE A 117 5.87 -1.40 17.72
N GLN A 118 6.35 -1.60 18.94
CA GLN A 118 7.79 -1.70 19.22
C GLN A 118 8.46 -2.93 18.60
N LYS A 119 7.74 -4.07 18.44
CA LYS A 119 8.30 -5.23 17.72
C LYS A 119 8.40 -5.00 16.22
N ALA A 120 7.43 -4.35 15.60
CA ALA A 120 7.49 -3.99 14.18
C ALA A 120 8.66 -3.01 13.91
N ASP A 121 8.81 -1.98 14.75
CA ASP A 121 9.91 -1.00 14.65
C ASP A 121 11.28 -1.62 14.98
N MET A 122 11.35 -2.62 15.88
CA MET A 122 12.60 -3.32 16.17
C MET A 122 13.03 -4.31 15.07
N GLU A 123 12.09 -4.94 14.34
CA GLU A 123 12.44 -5.78 13.19
C GLU A 123 12.91 -4.95 11.99
N GLU A 124 12.41 -3.72 11.81
CA GLU A 124 12.92 -2.77 10.80
C GLU A 124 14.28 -2.15 11.18
N SER A 125 14.67 -2.13 12.45
CA SER A 125 15.93 -1.52 12.91
C SER A 125 17.16 -2.42 12.82
N LEU A 126 17.02 -3.72 12.49
CA LEU A 126 18.15 -4.61 12.25
C LEU A 126 18.71 -4.35 10.84
N HIS A 127 19.78 -3.58 10.75
CA HIS A 127 20.54 -3.43 9.52
C HIS A 127 21.31 -4.72 9.22
N PHE A 128 20.77 -5.51 8.26
CA PHE A 128 21.50 -6.64 7.71
C PHE A 128 22.49 -6.16 6.64
N ALA A 129 23.73 -6.70 6.67
CA ALA A 129 24.71 -6.41 5.64
C ALA A 129 24.26 -6.96 4.27
N VAL A 130 23.59 -8.11 4.27
CA VAL A 130 23.01 -8.76 3.08
C VAL A 130 21.56 -9.12 3.34
N ASP A 131 20.65 -8.70 2.46
CA ASP A 131 19.21 -9.00 2.58
C ASP A 131 18.68 -9.66 1.30
N PHE A 132 18.49 -10.98 1.33
CA PHE A 132 17.90 -11.78 0.26
C PHE A 132 16.36 -11.67 0.21
N THR A 133 15.73 -10.96 1.13
CA THR A 133 14.28 -10.76 1.13
C THR A 133 13.88 -9.40 0.55
N SER A 134 14.86 -8.51 0.34
CA SER A 134 14.64 -7.17 -0.16
C SER A 134 14.10 -7.21 -1.60
N ASN A 135 13.02 -6.48 -1.79
CA ASN A 135 12.38 -6.29 -3.09
C ASN A 135 12.64 -4.89 -3.67
N GLN A 136 13.67 -4.20 -3.19
CA GLN A 136 14.00 -2.85 -3.62
C GLN A 136 14.58 -2.86 -5.04
N THR A 137 14.15 -1.91 -5.83
CA THR A 137 14.77 -1.62 -7.14
C THR A 137 16.03 -0.80 -6.91
N ASP A 138 17.10 -1.14 -7.62
CA ASP A 138 18.35 -0.40 -7.56
C ASP A 138 18.15 1.04 -8.05
N SER A 139 18.41 2.01 -7.16
CA SER A 139 18.18 3.43 -7.43
C SER A 139 19.03 3.97 -8.59
N GLU A 140 20.18 3.38 -8.90
CA GLU A 140 21.04 3.78 -10.00
C GLU A 140 20.39 3.53 -11.36
N TYR A 141 19.47 2.57 -11.43
CA TYR A 141 18.80 2.22 -12.69
C TYR A 141 17.50 3.00 -12.92
N PHE A 142 16.98 3.73 -11.92
CA PHE A 142 15.83 4.58 -12.16
C PHE A 142 16.20 5.73 -13.14
N PRO A 143 15.42 5.97 -14.18
CA PRO A 143 15.80 6.93 -15.26
C PRO A 143 15.53 8.40 -14.84
N PHE A 144 16.15 8.87 -13.75
CA PHE A 144 15.92 10.20 -13.16
C PHE A 144 16.02 11.35 -14.17
N SER A 145 17.02 11.35 -15.05
CA SER A 145 17.23 12.43 -16.02
C SER A 145 16.10 12.51 -17.04
N ILE A 146 15.63 11.35 -17.52
CA ILE A 146 14.49 11.28 -18.46
C ILE A 146 13.20 11.66 -17.75
N TRP A 147 12.96 11.10 -16.57
CA TRP A 147 11.77 11.33 -15.76
C TRP A 147 11.60 12.82 -15.42
N SER A 148 12.67 13.47 -14.91
CA SER A 148 12.65 14.90 -14.57
C SER A 148 12.47 15.81 -15.79
N ARG A 149 12.98 15.41 -16.96
CA ARG A 149 12.72 16.14 -18.21
C ARG A 149 11.25 16.05 -18.60
N LEU A 150 10.64 14.86 -18.57
CA LEU A 150 9.23 14.66 -18.89
C LEU A 150 8.31 15.44 -17.96
N ILE A 151 8.58 15.46 -16.65
CA ILE A 151 7.82 16.27 -15.69
C ILE A 151 7.92 17.76 -16.04
N ARG A 152 9.11 18.28 -16.37
CA ARG A 152 9.28 19.69 -16.75
C ARG A 152 8.51 20.05 -18.02
N GLU A 153 8.54 19.19 -19.03
CA GLU A 153 7.74 19.36 -20.25
C GLU A 153 6.24 19.44 -19.91
N LEU A 154 5.73 18.54 -19.07
CA LEU A 154 4.33 18.53 -18.64
C LEU A 154 3.93 19.80 -17.87
N LEU A 155 4.79 20.26 -16.97
CA LEU A 155 4.55 21.49 -16.20
C LEU A 155 4.52 22.73 -17.09
N SER A 156 5.26 22.74 -18.21
CA SER A 156 5.25 23.86 -19.15
C SER A 156 4.03 23.83 -20.08
N ASP A 157 3.67 22.64 -20.60
CA ASP A 157 2.77 22.54 -21.74
C ASP A 157 1.33 22.12 -21.38
N SER A 158 1.12 21.57 -20.16
CA SER A 158 -0.13 20.87 -19.83
C SER A 158 -0.72 21.24 -18.46
N GLN A 159 -0.46 22.44 -17.94
CA GLN A 159 -0.86 22.87 -16.60
C GLN A 159 -2.35 22.65 -16.30
N GLN A 160 -3.22 22.99 -17.23
CA GLN A 160 -4.67 22.83 -17.03
C GLN A 160 -5.08 21.37 -16.85
N LYS A 161 -4.51 20.44 -17.65
CA LYS A 161 -4.80 19.01 -17.56
C LYS A 161 -4.37 18.42 -16.22
N LEU A 162 -3.26 18.91 -15.66
CA LEU A 162 -2.73 18.44 -14.38
C LEU A 162 -3.64 18.78 -13.19
N MET A 163 -4.45 19.84 -13.30
CA MET A 163 -5.35 20.33 -12.24
C MET A 163 -6.76 19.76 -12.31
N ILE A 164 -7.08 18.97 -13.34
CA ILE A 164 -8.39 18.32 -13.47
C ILE A 164 -8.36 16.99 -12.71
N ASN A 165 -9.39 16.70 -11.90
CA ASN A 165 -9.50 15.42 -11.23
C ASN A 165 -9.52 14.28 -12.25
N PRO A 166 -8.68 13.23 -12.10
CA PRO A 166 -8.66 12.11 -13.02
C PRO A 166 -9.96 11.30 -12.92
N PRO A 167 -10.43 10.72 -14.04
CA PRO A 167 -11.52 9.74 -14.01
C PRO A 167 -11.19 8.57 -13.07
N CYS A 168 -12.19 7.90 -12.54
CA CYS A 168 -11.99 6.77 -11.60
C CYS A 168 -11.11 5.64 -12.16
N GLY A 169 -11.12 5.42 -13.47
CA GLY A 169 -10.24 4.45 -14.15
C GLY A 169 -8.85 5.00 -14.51
N GLY A 170 -8.54 6.26 -14.18
CA GLY A 170 -7.30 6.94 -14.59
C GLY A 170 -7.41 7.67 -15.93
N ILE A 171 -6.39 8.47 -16.27
CA ILE A 171 -6.37 9.26 -17.51
C ILE A 171 -6.33 8.38 -18.76
N LEU A 172 -6.98 8.85 -19.83
CA LEU A 172 -7.08 8.10 -21.09
C LEU A 172 -5.69 7.86 -21.70
N GLU A 173 -4.84 8.88 -21.71
CA GLU A 173 -3.51 8.83 -22.31
C GLU A 173 -2.63 7.72 -21.70
N LEU A 174 -2.71 7.47 -20.39
CA LEU A 174 -1.98 6.36 -19.77
C LEU A 174 -2.61 5.01 -20.09
N ARG A 175 -3.93 4.92 -20.07
CA ARG A 175 -4.65 3.69 -20.43
C ARG A 175 -4.37 3.27 -21.89
N GLU A 176 -4.33 4.22 -22.82
CA GLU A 176 -3.94 3.98 -24.23
C GLU A 176 -2.48 3.56 -24.35
N ALA A 177 -1.56 4.15 -23.58
CA ALA A 177 -0.16 3.79 -23.56
C ALA A 177 0.03 2.35 -23.04
N ILE A 178 -0.66 1.99 -21.96
CA ILE A 178 -0.66 0.63 -21.39
C ILE A 178 -1.26 -0.37 -22.40
N ALA A 179 -2.39 -0.05 -23.03
CA ALA A 179 -3.02 -0.95 -24.02
C ALA A 179 -2.06 -1.26 -25.20
N ARG A 180 -1.31 -0.27 -25.69
CA ARG A 180 -0.28 -0.47 -26.71
C ARG A 180 0.85 -1.35 -26.19
N HIS A 181 1.39 -1.04 -25.02
CA HIS A 181 2.46 -1.84 -24.40
C HIS A 181 2.04 -3.31 -24.24
N LEU A 182 0.84 -3.57 -23.73
CA LEU A 182 0.29 -4.92 -23.57
C LEU A 182 0.17 -5.66 -24.91
N LYS A 183 -0.27 -4.96 -25.97
CA LYS A 183 -0.33 -5.53 -27.30
C LYS A 183 1.06 -5.90 -27.83
N ASP A 184 2.02 -5.00 -27.71
CA ASP A 184 3.35 -5.16 -28.31
C ASP A 184 4.21 -6.15 -27.51
N PHE A 185 4.04 -6.20 -26.18
CA PHE A 185 4.86 -7.05 -25.31
C PHE A 185 4.23 -8.43 -25.03
N HIS A 186 2.92 -8.49 -24.77
CA HIS A 186 2.20 -9.72 -24.40
C HIS A 186 1.28 -10.25 -25.51
N GLY A 187 1.11 -9.52 -26.62
CA GLY A 187 0.11 -9.84 -27.63
C GLY A 187 -1.34 -9.67 -27.14
N LEU A 188 -1.53 -8.93 -26.06
CA LEU A 188 -2.80 -8.70 -25.40
C LEU A 188 -3.58 -7.58 -26.09
N HIS A 189 -4.72 -7.93 -26.72
CA HIS A 189 -5.58 -6.96 -27.40
C HIS A 189 -6.69 -6.49 -26.46
N VAL A 190 -6.47 -5.40 -25.76
CA VAL A 190 -7.43 -4.80 -24.81
C VAL A 190 -7.77 -3.37 -25.20
N SER A 191 -8.99 -2.93 -24.92
CA SER A 191 -9.36 -1.53 -25.12
C SER A 191 -8.99 -0.70 -23.88
N PRO A 192 -8.68 0.61 -24.03
CA PRO A 192 -8.36 1.47 -22.90
C PRO A 192 -9.45 1.54 -21.82
N GLU A 193 -10.71 1.28 -22.18
CA GLU A 193 -11.84 1.26 -21.25
C GLU A 193 -11.79 0.08 -20.28
N GLN A 194 -11.12 -1.02 -20.65
CA GLN A 194 -10.94 -2.19 -19.79
C GLN A 194 -9.86 -1.97 -18.73
N ILE A 195 -9.01 -0.94 -18.90
CA ILE A 195 -7.85 -0.67 -18.03
C ILE A 195 -8.27 0.27 -16.92
N ILE A 196 -8.01 -0.16 -15.69
CA ILE A 196 -8.24 0.62 -14.48
C ILE A 196 -6.90 0.82 -13.75
N ILE A 197 -6.54 2.07 -13.51
CA ILE A 197 -5.29 2.45 -12.86
C ILE A 197 -5.52 2.65 -11.36
N GLY A 198 -4.60 2.18 -10.53
CA GLY A 198 -4.65 2.33 -9.08
C GLY A 198 -3.28 2.51 -8.43
N ALA A 199 -3.26 3.05 -7.22
CA ALA A 199 -2.06 3.31 -6.43
C ALA A 199 -1.53 2.02 -5.75
N GLY A 200 -1.05 1.10 -6.57
CA GLY A 200 -0.54 -0.21 -6.16
C GLY A 200 -1.62 -1.30 -6.23
N THR A 201 -1.15 -2.56 -6.26
CA THR A 201 -2.01 -3.74 -6.40
C THR A 201 -2.94 -3.92 -5.19
N GLU A 202 -2.50 -3.50 -4.01
CA GLU A 202 -3.31 -3.56 -2.77
C GLU A 202 -4.64 -2.83 -2.90
N TYR A 203 -4.60 -1.62 -3.48
CA TYR A 203 -5.81 -0.85 -3.78
C TYR A 203 -6.71 -1.57 -4.79
N LEU A 204 -6.11 -2.13 -5.85
CA LEU A 204 -6.85 -2.85 -6.89
C LEU A 204 -7.53 -4.11 -6.36
N TYR A 205 -6.90 -4.85 -5.43
CA TYR A 205 -7.52 -6.01 -4.77
C TYR A 205 -8.79 -5.59 -4.00
N GLY A 206 -8.71 -4.48 -3.23
CA GLY A 206 -9.88 -3.94 -2.54
C GLY A 206 -11.01 -3.52 -3.49
N ILE A 207 -10.66 -2.92 -4.63
CA ILE A 207 -11.62 -2.56 -5.69
C ILE A 207 -12.25 -3.81 -6.31
N LEU A 208 -11.47 -4.88 -6.54
CA LEU A 208 -12.00 -6.14 -7.08
C LEU A 208 -12.97 -6.81 -6.11
N ILE A 209 -12.71 -6.81 -4.83
CA ILE A 209 -13.64 -7.33 -3.82
C ILE A 209 -14.98 -6.57 -3.89
N GLN A 210 -14.93 -5.24 -3.96
CA GLN A 210 -16.15 -4.42 -4.08
C GLN A 210 -16.89 -4.68 -5.40
N LEU A 211 -16.17 -4.93 -6.49
CA LEU A 211 -16.76 -5.19 -7.80
C LEU A 211 -17.41 -6.58 -7.87
N LEU A 212 -16.67 -7.62 -7.47
CA LEU A 212 -17.07 -9.02 -7.60
C LEU A 212 -18.05 -9.45 -6.52
N GLY A 213 -17.86 -8.98 -5.27
CA GLY A 213 -18.73 -9.25 -4.12
C GLY A 213 -17.98 -9.67 -2.87
N PHE A 214 -18.45 -9.21 -1.72
CA PHE A 214 -17.94 -9.58 -0.40
C PHE A 214 -18.45 -10.98 0.05
N ASP A 215 -19.50 -11.46 -0.60
CA ASP A 215 -20.14 -12.77 -0.38
C ASP A 215 -19.45 -13.91 -1.16
N LYS A 216 -18.46 -13.58 -1.97
CA LYS A 216 -17.70 -14.53 -2.76
C LYS A 216 -16.66 -15.24 -1.92
N LYS A 217 -16.43 -16.52 -2.23
CA LYS A 217 -15.35 -17.30 -1.66
C LYS A 217 -14.09 -17.14 -2.53
N TYR A 218 -13.12 -16.43 -1.98
CA TYR A 218 -11.83 -16.22 -2.62
C TYR A 218 -10.87 -17.35 -2.27
N ALA A 219 -9.85 -17.53 -3.10
CA ALA A 219 -8.74 -18.41 -2.77
C ALA A 219 -7.43 -17.89 -3.36
N ILE A 220 -6.32 -18.32 -2.75
CA ILE A 220 -4.95 -18.01 -3.16
C ILE A 220 -4.10 -19.27 -3.16
N GLU A 221 -2.93 -19.19 -3.76
CA GLU A 221 -1.94 -20.27 -3.83
C GLU A 221 -1.30 -20.57 -2.46
N ASP A 222 -1.02 -21.85 -2.17
CA ASP A 222 -0.27 -22.31 -0.99
C ASP A 222 0.88 -23.26 -1.43
N PRO A 223 2.17 -22.84 -1.30
CA PRO A 223 2.66 -21.60 -0.69
C PRO A 223 2.38 -20.35 -1.53
N GLY A 224 2.27 -19.18 -0.88
CA GLY A 224 1.93 -17.95 -1.53
C GLY A 224 2.39 -16.69 -0.79
N TYR A 225 2.12 -15.54 -1.38
CA TYR A 225 2.47 -14.24 -0.81
C TYR A 225 1.49 -13.83 0.29
N HIS A 226 1.90 -13.92 1.54
CA HIS A 226 1.05 -13.71 2.73
C HIS A 226 0.36 -12.34 2.78
N LYS A 227 0.89 -11.34 2.08
CA LYS A 227 0.25 -10.02 2.04
C LYS A 227 -1.11 -10.06 1.37
N ILE A 228 -1.29 -10.93 0.35
CA ILE A 228 -2.57 -11.07 -0.36
C ILE A 228 -3.66 -11.54 0.59
N SER A 229 -3.40 -12.59 1.38
CA SER A 229 -4.38 -13.09 2.36
C SER A 229 -4.71 -12.07 3.44
N LYS A 230 -3.69 -11.31 3.91
CA LYS A 230 -3.93 -10.24 4.89
C LYS A 230 -4.85 -9.15 4.33
N ILE A 231 -4.73 -8.83 3.04
CA ILE A 231 -5.60 -7.86 2.38
C ILE A 231 -7.03 -8.41 2.28
N TYR A 232 -7.22 -9.65 1.82
CA TYR A 232 -8.54 -10.28 1.77
C TYR A 232 -9.19 -10.32 3.16
N ASN A 233 -8.45 -10.78 4.18
CA ASN A 233 -8.93 -10.82 5.56
C ASN A 233 -9.29 -9.43 6.11
N SER A 234 -8.54 -8.38 5.77
CA SER A 234 -8.85 -7.00 6.19
C SER A 234 -10.15 -6.46 5.59
N HIS A 235 -10.62 -7.06 4.48
CA HIS A 235 -11.91 -6.75 3.88
C HIS A 235 -13.03 -7.71 4.34
N ASN A 236 -12.75 -8.60 5.31
CA ASN A 236 -13.70 -9.58 5.85
C ASN A 236 -14.33 -10.50 4.77
N VAL A 237 -13.55 -10.87 3.75
CA VAL A 237 -13.96 -11.86 2.76
C VAL A 237 -13.38 -13.23 3.11
N ASP A 238 -14.14 -14.29 2.80
CA ASP A 238 -13.68 -15.67 2.97
C ASP A 238 -12.56 -15.98 1.96
N CYS A 239 -11.37 -16.35 2.46
CA CYS A 239 -10.20 -16.61 1.64
C CYS A 239 -9.55 -17.95 2.03
N ASP A 240 -9.65 -18.90 1.15
CA ASP A 240 -9.08 -20.25 1.28
C ASP A 240 -7.67 -20.34 0.65
N TYR A 241 -6.97 -21.42 0.97
CA TYR A 241 -5.63 -21.72 0.46
C TYR A 241 -5.67 -23.00 -0.37
N ILE A 242 -5.14 -22.94 -1.59
CA ILE A 242 -5.16 -24.05 -2.54
C ILE A 242 -3.75 -24.60 -2.72
N ALA A 243 -3.58 -25.87 -2.42
CA ALA A 243 -2.29 -26.53 -2.55
C ALA A 243 -1.81 -26.57 -4.02
N MET A 244 -0.50 -26.51 -4.17
CA MET A 244 0.17 -26.56 -5.46
C MET A 244 0.84 -27.91 -5.71
N ASP A 245 1.00 -28.23 -6.98
CA ASP A 245 1.91 -29.26 -7.48
C ASP A 245 2.97 -28.64 -8.43
N ASP A 246 3.76 -29.45 -9.12
CA ASP A 246 4.80 -28.96 -10.05
C ASP A 246 4.25 -28.17 -11.26
N SER A 247 2.94 -28.14 -11.44
CA SER A 247 2.25 -27.42 -12.54
C SER A 247 1.43 -26.23 -12.05
N GLY A 248 1.48 -25.89 -10.77
CA GLY A 248 0.72 -24.81 -10.15
C GLY A 248 -0.43 -25.33 -9.28
N ILE A 249 -1.50 -24.56 -9.12
CA ILE A 249 -2.60 -24.90 -8.24
C ILE A 249 -3.34 -26.19 -8.65
N ARG A 250 -3.87 -26.92 -7.67
CA ARG A 250 -4.68 -28.13 -7.87
C ARG A 250 -6.13 -27.75 -8.16
N ILE A 251 -6.58 -28.02 -9.39
CA ILE A 251 -7.94 -27.64 -9.83
C ILE A 251 -9.03 -28.40 -9.05
N SER A 252 -8.78 -29.67 -8.65
CA SER A 252 -9.74 -30.45 -7.84
C SER A 252 -10.10 -29.78 -6.53
N GLU A 253 -9.13 -29.14 -5.85
CA GLU A 253 -9.39 -28.45 -4.59
C GLU A 253 -10.28 -27.21 -4.78
N LEU A 254 -10.24 -26.54 -5.95
CA LEU A 254 -11.13 -25.42 -6.24
C LEU A 254 -12.59 -25.85 -6.32
N GLU A 255 -12.85 -27.06 -6.85
CA GLU A 255 -14.20 -27.61 -6.92
C GLU A 255 -14.69 -28.09 -5.56
N GLU A 256 -13.86 -28.85 -4.84
CA GLU A 256 -14.16 -29.38 -3.50
C GLU A 256 -14.49 -28.26 -2.50
N LYS A 257 -13.74 -27.18 -2.55
CA LYS A 257 -13.92 -26.02 -1.66
C LYS A 257 -14.96 -25.03 -2.13
N ASN A 258 -15.58 -25.22 -3.31
CA ASN A 258 -16.58 -24.33 -3.91
C ASN A 258 -16.08 -22.89 -4.06
N ILE A 259 -14.88 -22.71 -4.62
CA ILE A 259 -14.26 -21.40 -4.82
C ILE A 259 -14.97 -20.64 -5.94
N ASP A 260 -15.20 -19.34 -5.72
CA ASP A 260 -15.74 -18.41 -6.72
C ASP A 260 -14.64 -17.63 -7.44
N VAL A 261 -13.62 -17.18 -6.71
CA VAL A 261 -12.54 -16.34 -7.24
C VAL A 261 -11.19 -16.89 -6.81
N ILE A 262 -10.34 -17.20 -7.76
CA ILE A 262 -8.96 -17.61 -7.49
C ILE A 262 -7.96 -16.54 -7.91
N HIS A 263 -7.01 -16.21 -7.02
CA HIS A 263 -5.94 -15.25 -7.26
C HIS A 263 -4.61 -16.01 -7.38
N ILE A 264 -3.96 -15.91 -8.52
CA ILE A 264 -2.78 -16.69 -8.90
C ILE A 264 -1.75 -15.86 -9.67
N SER A 265 -0.51 -16.34 -9.71
CA SER A 265 0.58 -15.78 -10.51
C SER A 265 1.12 -16.83 -11.51
N PRO A 266 0.41 -17.09 -12.63
CA PRO A 266 0.70 -18.24 -13.49
C PRO A 266 1.95 -18.09 -14.35
N SER A 267 2.45 -16.87 -14.57
CA SER A 267 3.63 -16.59 -15.35
C SER A 267 4.93 -16.83 -14.58
N HIS A 268 4.91 -16.54 -13.27
CA HIS A 268 6.02 -16.73 -12.34
C HIS A 268 5.49 -16.72 -10.92
N GLN A 269 5.15 -17.90 -10.39
CA GLN A 269 4.53 -18.01 -9.08
C GLN A 269 5.50 -17.62 -7.95
N PHE A 270 5.07 -16.73 -7.07
CA PHE A 270 5.84 -16.40 -5.89
C PHE A 270 5.33 -17.18 -4.67
N PRO A 271 6.18 -17.90 -3.92
CA PRO A 271 7.66 -17.85 -3.99
C PRO A 271 8.31 -19.00 -4.78
N THR A 272 7.55 -19.93 -5.36
CA THR A 272 8.12 -21.18 -5.92
C THR A 272 8.85 -21.03 -7.25
N GLY A 273 8.62 -19.91 -7.97
CA GLY A 273 9.15 -19.72 -9.32
C GLY A 273 8.48 -20.60 -10.39
N ILE A 274 7.43 -21.34 -10.05
CA ILE A 274 6.74 -22.22 -11.02
C ILE A 274 6.07 -21.36 -12.09
N THR A 275 6.31 -21.72 -13.34
CA THR A 275 5.54 -21.26 -14.49
C THR A 275 4.45 -22.26 -14.80
N MET A 276 3.19 -21.85 -14.74
CA MET A 276 2.05 -22.73 -15.01
C MET A 276 2.04 -23.16 -16.50
N PRO A 277 2.12 -24.48 -16.78
CA PRO A 277 2.11 -24.97 -18.16
C PRO A 277 0.76 -24.79 -18.81
N ILE A 278 0.74 -24.75 -20.13
CA ILE A 278 -0.46 -24.44 -20.94
C ILE A 278 -1.64 -25.39 -20.63
N GLY A 279 -1.37 -26.67 -20.39
CA GLY A 279 -2.42 -27.64 -20.02
C GLY A 279 -3.17 -27.23 -18.77
N ARG A 280 -2.45 -26.87 -17.68
CA ARG A 280 -3.05 -26.40 -16.44
C ARG A 280 -3.81 -25.08 -16.62
N ARG A 281 -3.34 -24.18 -17.50
CA ARG A 281 -4.05 -22.94 -17.83
C ARG A 281 -5.41 -23.21 -18.45
N TYR A 282 -5.49 -24.17 -19.40
CA TYR A 282 -6.77 -24.57 -20.00
C TYR A 282 -7.68 -25.30 -18.99
N GLU A 283 -7.15 -26.14 -18.11
CA GLU A 283 -7.93 -26.76 -17.02
C GLU A 283 -8.57 -25.69 -16.14
N LEU A 284 -7.81 -24.66 -15.78
CA LEU A 284 -8.27 -23.56 -14.92
C LEU A 284 -9.32 -22.69 -15.63
N LEU A 285 -9.14 -22.36 -16.91
CA LEU A 285 -10.16 -21.69 -17.70
C LEU A 285 -11.43 -22.54 -17.82
N GLY A 286 -11.28 -23.86 -17.99
CA GLY A 286 -12.38 -24.83 -17.99
C GLY A 286 -13.12 -24.82 -16.64
N TRP A 287 -12.42 -24.75 -15.51
CA TRP A 287 -13.03 -24.63 -14.19
C TRP A 287 -13.85 -23.32 -14.06
N ALA A 288 -13.27 -22.19 -14.47
CA ALA A 288 -13.93 -20.89 -14.38
C ALA A 288 -15.18 -20.81 -15.30
N SER A 289 -15.14 -21.48 -16.44
CA SER A 289 -16.25 -21.48 -17.41
C SER A 289 -17.50 -22.23 -16.96
N LYS A 290 -17.35 -23.21 -16.04
CA LYS A 290 -18.48 -24.02 -15.55
C LYS A 290 -19.54 -23.19 -14.80
N VAL A 291 -19.14 -22.09 -14.18
CA VAL A 291 -20.05 -21.24 -13.39
C VAL A 291 -19.88 -19.77 -13.82
N PRO A 292 -20.96 -19.07 -14.17
CA PRO A 292 -20.88 -17.67 -14.64
C PRO A 292 -20.22 -16.71 -13.65
N SER A 293 -20.39 -16.94 -12.36
CA SER A 293 -19.88 -16.07 -11.29
C SER A 293 -18.43 -16.34 -10.89
N ARG A 294 -17.76 -17.33 -11.50
CA ARG A 294 -16.34 -17.62 -11.23
C ARG A 294 -15.42 -16.71 -12.02
N TYR A 295 -14.34 -16.28 -11.38
CA TYR A 295 -13.28 -15.46 -11.97
C TYR A 295 -11.90 -15.93 -11.54
N ILE A 296 -10.90 -15.58 -12.36
CA ILE A 296 -9.49 -15.79 -12.10
C ILE A 296 -8.83 -14.41 -12.07
N ILE A 297 -8.14 -14.08 -10.99
CA ILE A 297 -7.27 -12.93 -10.90
C ILE A 297 -5.85 -13.41 -11.24
N GLU A 298 -5.34 -12.95 -12.38
CA GLU A 298 -3.97 -13.20 -12.83
C GLU A 298 -3.08 -12.03 -12.39
N ASP A 299 -2.25 -12.24 -11.37
CA ASP A 299 -1.28 -11.26 -10.89
C ASP A 299 0.07 -11.48 -11.58
N ASP A 300 0.39 -10.58 -12.50
CA ASP A 300 1.59 -10.62 -13.33
C ASP A 300 2.56 -9.52 -12.91
N TYR A 301 3.31 -9.77 -11.84
CA TYR A 301 4.10 -8.75 -11.15
C TYR A 301 5.54 -8.58 -11.67
N ASP A 302 6.09 -9.54 -12.47
CA ASP A 302 7.49 -9.51 -12.92
C ASP A 302 7.76 -10.19 -14.29
N SER A 303 6.73 -10.39 -15.12
CA SER A 303 6.85 -11.05 -16.43
C SER A 303 7.81 -10.33 -17.39
N GLU A 304 8.03 -9.04 -17.20
CA GLU A 304 9.02 -8.28 -17.95
C GLU A 304 10.45 -8.80 -17.70
N PHE A 305 10.71 -9.50 -16.59
CA PHE A 305 12.02 -10.02 -16.21
C PHE A 305 12.22 -11.51 -16.53
N ARG A 306 11.59 -12.01 -17.57
CA ARG A 306 12.01 -13.29 -18.11
C ARG A 306 13.39 -13.15 -18.74
N LEU A 307 14.39 -13.80 -18.15
CA LEU A 307 15.81 -13.65 -18.48
C LEU A 307 16.23 -14.54 -19.65
N THR A 308 15.49 -15.65 -19.88
CA THR A 308 15.73 -16.58 -20.97
C THR A 308 14.47 -16.82 -21.79
N GLY A 309 14.59 -16.84 -23.11
CA GLY A 309 13.48 -17.09 -24.04
C GLY A 309 12.54 -15.90 -24.26
N GLN A 310 11.40 -16.18 -24.89
CA GLN A 310 10.36 -15.18 -25.15
C GLN A 310 9.41 -15.04 -23.95
N PRO A 311 8.73 -13.89 -23.81
CA PRO A 311 7.66 -13.74 -22.80
C PRO A 311 6.61 -14.84 -22.96
N ILE A 312 6.14 -15.37 -21.82
CA ILE A 312 5.08 -16.39 -21.82
C ILE A 312 3.75 -15.68 -22.05
N PRO A 313 2.89 -16.20 -22.96
CA PRO A 313 1.54 -15.67 -23.10
C PRO A 313 0.82 -15.68 -21.75
N THR A 314 0.12 -14.60 -21.44
CA THR A 314 -0.67 -14.51 -20.19
C THR A 314 -1.88 -15.45 -20.23
N LEU A 315 -2.44 -15.80 -19.09
CA LEU A 315 -3.69 -16.56 -19.02
C LEU A 315 -4.84 -15.78 -19.69
N GLN A 316 -4.85 -14.45 -19.46
CA GLN A 316 -5.83 -13.54 -20.07
C GLN A 316 -5.75 -13.52 -21.62
N SER A 317 -4.54 -13.69 -22.21
CA SER A 317 -4.39 -13.69 -23.70
C SER A 317 -5.06 -14.88 -24.39
N ILE A 318 -5.27 -15.99 -23.68
CA ILE A 318 -5.92 -17.21 -24.17
C ILE A 318 -7.37 -17.36 -23.68
N ASP A 319 -7.85 -16.41 -22.88
CA ASP A 319 -9.19 -16.42 -22.30
C ASP A 319 -10.23 -15.87 -23.30
N VAL A 320 -10.94 -16.76 -23.97
CA VAL A 320 -12.03 -16.41 -24.89
C VAL A 320 -13.38 -16.19 -24.19
N LEU A 321 -13.49 -16.55 -22.92
CA LEU A 321 -14.74 -16.52 -22.15
C LEU A 321 -14.84 -15.35 -21.17
N GLU A 322 -13.86 -14.46 -21.18
CA GLU A 322 -13.81 -13.26 -20.32
C GLU A 322 -13.93 -13.60 -18.82
N LYS A 323 -13.14 -14.59 -18.36
CA LYS A 323 -13.09 -15.04 -16.95
C LYS A 323 -11.88 -14.50 -16.21
N VAL A 324 -10.85 -13.99 -16.92
CA VAL A 324 -9.60 -13.58 -16.33
C VAL A 324 -9.55 -12.06 -16.16
N ILE A 325 -9.25 -11.63 -14.94
CA ILE A 325 -8.92 -10.26 -14.59
C ILE A 325 -7.40 -10.21 -14.47
N TYR A 326 -6.74 -9.50 -15.38
CA TYR A 326 -5.30 -9.37 -15.38
C TYR A 326 -4.86 -8.17 -14.54
N ILE A 327 -3.84 -8.34 -13.71
CA ILE A 327 -3.24 -7.27 -12.90
C ILE A 327 -1.75 -7.21 -13.17
N ASN A 328 -1.20 -5.99 -13.28
CA ASN A 328 0.23 -5.76 -13.38
C ASN A 328 0.62 -4.46 -12.64
N THR A 329 1.92 -4.30 -12.37
CA THR A 329 2.45 -3.20 -11.58
C THR A 329 3.77 -2.66 -12.15
N PHE A 330 3.95 -1.35 -12.10
CA PHE A 330 5.23 -0.71 -12.43
C PHE A 330 6.23 -0.72 -11.25
N THR A 331 5.89 -1.36 -10.14
CA THR A 331 6.72 -1.41 -8.93
C THR A 331 8.11 -2.02 -9.19
N LYS A 332 8.16 -3.10 -9.96
CA LYS A 332 9.43 -3.80 -10.27
C LYS A 332 10.16 -3.21 -11.46
N THR A 333 9.41 -2.67 -12.40
CA THR A 333 9.95 -2.13 -13.64
C THR A 333 10.41 -0.68 -13.53
N LEU A 334 9.94 0.06 -12.52
CA LEU A 334 10.39 1.44 -12.23
C LEU A 334 10.92 1.55 -10.81
N ALA A 335 10.04 1.74 -9.85
CA ALA A 335 10.38 1.78 -8.42
C ALA A 335 9.14 1.49 -7.57
N SER A 336 9.34 0.90 -6.39
CA SER A 336 8.25 0.60 -5.45
C SER A 336 7.50 1.85 -4.98
N THR A 337 8.18 2.99 -4.98
CA THR A 337 7.65 4.30 -4.56
C THR A 337 6.79 4.99 -5.62
N VAL A 338 6.86 4.59 -6.90
CA VAL A 338 6.01 5.12 -7.98
C VAL A 338 4.55 4.77 -7.77
N ARG A 339 4.27 3.63 -7.12
CA ARG A 339 2.91 3.21 -6.71
C ARG A 339 1.88 3.21 -7.83
N ILE A 340 2.25 2.88 -9.05
CA ILE A 340 1.31 2.72 -10.17
C ILE A 340 1.15 1.24 -10.50
N SER A 341 -0.09 0.78 -10.47
CA SER A 341 -0.52 -0.54 -10.92
C SER A 341 -1.77 -0.40 -11.76
N TYR A 342 -2.11 -1.40 -12.52
CA TYR A 342 -3.32 -1.42 -13.31
C TYR A 342 -3.94 -2.81 -13.36
N MET A 343 -5.25 -2.87 -13.61
CA MET A 343 -5.96 -4.10 -13.93
C MET A 343 -6.68 -3.97 -15.26
N VAL A 344 -6.81 -5.10 -15.95
CA VAL A 344 -7.58 -5.24 -17.17
C VAL A 344 -8.82 -6.06 -16.86
N LEU A 345 -9.97 -5.43 -16.94
CA LEU A 345 -11.25 -6.07 -16.68
C LEU A 345 -11.79 -6.78 -17.93
N PRO A 346 -12.43 -7.93 -17.79
CA PRO A 346 -13.34 -8.47 -18.79
C PRO A 346 -14.36 -7.42 -19.25
N LYS A 347 -14.71 -7.39 -20.54
CA LYS A 347 -15.59 -6.33 -21.11
C LYS A 347 -16.91 -6.18 -20.37
N HIS A 348 -17.53 -7.31 -19.98
CA HIS A 348 -18.81 -7.28 -19.25
C HIS A 348 -18.68 -6.68 -17.83
N LEU A 349 -17.51 -6.74 -17.18
CA LEU A 349 -17.26 -6.14 -15.87
C LEU A 349 -16.99 -4.63 -15.94
N VAL A 350 -16.56 -4.10 -17.09
CA VAL A 350 -16.30 -2.67 -17.27
C VAL A 350 -17.53 -1.84 -16.95
N LYS A 351 -18.69 -2.22 -17.51
CA LYS A 351 -19.95 -1.52 -17.25
C LYS A 351 -20.34 -1.58 -15.77
N ALA A 352 -20.16 -2.74 -15.13
CA ALA A 352 -20.44 -2.91 -13.70
C ALA A 352 -19.51 -2.06 -12.84
N TYR A 353 -18.21 -1.99 -13.19
CA TYR A 353 -17.22 -1.15 -12.51
C TYR A 353 -17.65 0.33 -12.51
N TYR A 354 -17.89 0.90 -13.67
CA TYR A 354 -18.31 2.31 -13.77
C TYR A 354 -19.66 2.57 -13.11
N ALA A 355 -20.63 1.64 -13.19
CA ALA A 355 -21.90 1.80 -12.53
C ALA A 355 -21.82 1.78 -10.99
N LYS A 356 -20.94 0.94 -10.43
CA LYS A 356 -20.81 0.78 -8.98
C LYS A 356 -19.81 1.75 -8.36
N LEU A 357 -18.69 2.08 -9.05
CA LEU A 357 -17.49 2.67 -8.45
C LEU A 357 -17.06 4.00 -9.10
N GLN A 358 -17.83 4.55 -10.04
CA GLN A 358 -17.48 5.83 -10.71
C GLN A 358 -17.36 7.04 -9.77
N PHE A 359 -17.89 6.95 -8.56
CA PHE A 359 -17.79 8.02 -7.56
C PHE A 359 -16.40 8.12 -6.91
N TYR A 360 -15.56 7.09 -7.06
CA TYR A 360 -14.16 7.17 -6.67
C TYR A 360 -13.37 8.02 -7.65
N SER A 361 -12.42 8.81 -7.14
CA SER A 361 -11.35 9.39 -7.97
C SER A 361 -10.22 8.38 -8.13
N CYS A 362 -9.49 8.42 -9.25
CA CYS A 362 -8.28 7.64 -9.39
C CYS A 362 -7.26 8.05 -8.31
N THR A 363 -6.67 7.06 -7.65
CA THR A 363 -5.75 7.27 -6.53
C THR A 363 -4.33 7.66 -6.95
N VAL A 364 -4.02 7.58 -8.25
CA VAL A 364 -2.72 7.98 -8.81
C VAL A 364 -2.77 9.43 -9.27
N SER A 365 -1.77 10.21 -8.88
CA SER A 365 -1.64 11.62 -9.27
C SER A 365 -1.57 11.82 -10.79
N ASN A 366 -2.20 12.87 -11.30
CA ASN A 366 -2.08 13.23 -12.71
C ASN A 366 -0.64 13.49 -13.15
N PHE A 367 0.18 14.06 -12.27
CA PHE A 367 1.60 14.30 -12.56
C PHE A 367 2.32 13.00 -12.92
N GLU A 368 2.08 11.95 -12.17
CA GLU A 368 2.68 10.63 -12.40
C GLU A 368 2.05 9.92 -13.57
N GLN A 369 0.72 9.98 -13.71
CA GLN A 369 0.03 9.33 -14.82
C GLN A 369 0.47 9.90 -16.18
N TYR A 370 0.49 11.22 -16.35
CA TYR A 370 0.95 11.84 -17.60
C TYR A 370 2.44 11.64 -17.85
N THR A 371 3.28 11.66 -16.79
CA THR A 371 4.71 11.37 -16.93
C THR A 371 4.95 9.95 -17.42
N LEU A 372 4.27 8.96 -16.81
CA LEU A 372 4.39 7.57 -17.22
C LEU A 372 3.85 7.34 -18.63
N ALA A 373 2.71 7.96 -18.98
CA ALA A 373 2.18 7.89 -20.35
C ALA A 373 3.19 8.42 -21.37
N ALA A 374 3.82 9.57 -21.10
CA ALA A 374 4.86 10.13 -21.96
C ALA A 374 6.11 9.25 -22.00
N PHE A 375 6.49 8.63 -20.88
CA PHE A 375 7.63 7.73 -20.79
C PHE A 375 7.44 6.47 -21.65
N ILE A 376 6.25 5.87 -21.64
CA ILE A 376 5.88 4.74 -22.48
C ILE A 376 5.82 5.19 -23.95
N ASN A 377 5.05 6.24 -24.26
CA ASN A 377 4.76 6.68 -25.62
C ASN A 377 6.01 7.14 -26.41
N LYS A 378 7.02 7.66 -25.72
CA LYS A 378 8.30 8.05 -26.31
C LYS A 378 9.30 6.88 -26.42
N GLY A 379 8.89 5.65 -26.10
CA GLY A 379 9.73 4.43 -26.18
C GLY A 379 10.85 4.38 -25.13
N HIS A 380 10.73 5.17 -24.06
CA HIS A 380 11.72 5.16 -22.98
C HIS A 380 11.53 3.95 -22.06
N PHE A 381 10.28 3.47 -21.93
CA PHE A 381 9.94 2.34 -21.07
C PHE A 381 10.56 1.04 -21.60
N GLU A 382 10.40 0.71 -22.88
CA GLU A 382 10.99 -0.50 -23.49
C GLU A 382 12.53 -0.49 -23.41
N LYS A 383 13.16 0.67 -23.67
CA LYS A 383 14.60 0.82 -23.51
C LYS A 383 15.05 0.61 -22.06
N HIS A 384 14.26 1.07 -21.13
CA HIS A 384 14.50 0.90 -19.70
C HIS A 384 14.38 -0.58 -19.29
N ILE A 385 13.31 -1.27 -19.68
CA ILE A 385 13.11 -2.70 -19.43
C ILE A 385 14.27 -3.52 -20.01
N ASN A 386 14.68 -3.28 -21.25
CA ASN A 386 15.78 -4.01 -21.86
C ASN A 386 17.09 -3.82 -21.09
N ARG A 387 17.37 -2.61 -20.59
CA ARG A 387 18.54 -2.34 -19.74
C ARG A 387 18.46 -3.05 -18.39
N LEU A 388 17.30 -3.06 -17.75
CA LEU A 388 17.08 -3.80 -16.51
C LEU A 388 17.21 -5.31 -16.69
N ARG A 389 16.73 -5.87 -17.80
CA ARG A 389 16.89 -7.31 -18.13
C ARG A 389 18.36 -7.70 -18.19
N ILE A 390 19.18 -6.93 -18.90
CA ILE A 390 20.62 -7.18 -18.98
C ILE A 390 21.23 -7.10 -17.58
N HIS A 391 20.93 -6.05 -16.83
CA HIS A 391 21.46 -5.86 -15.49
C HIS A 391 21.10 -7.02 -14.53
N TYR A 392 19.85 -7.44 -14.51
CA TYR A 392 19.43 -8.53 -13.63
C TYR A 392 19.91 -9.90 -14.11
N HIS A 393 20.06 -10.09 -15.42
CA HIS A 393 20.71 -11.26 -15.98
C HIS A 393 22.16 -11.36 -15.49
N ASP A 394 22.92 -10.27 -15.59
CA ASP A 394 24.32 -10.23 -15.15
C ASP A 394 24.44 -10.44 -13.64
N LYS A 395 23.56 -9.82 -12.82
CA LYS A 395 23.50 -10.04 -11.36
C LYS A 395 23.22 -11.50 -11.01
N ARG A 396 22.24 -12.12 -11.68
CA ARG A 396 21.93 -13.53 -11.49
C ARG A 396 23.15 -14.41 -11.80
N ASP A 397 23.76 -14.23 -12.96
CA ASP A 397 24.89 -15.03 -13.41
C ASP A 397 26.10 -14.87 -12.47
N MET A 398 26.31 -13.66 -11.98
CA MET A 398 27.36 -13.36 -10.98
C MET A 398 27.13 -14.15 -9.68
N LEU A 399 25.90 -14.12 -9.12
CA LEU A 399 25.58 -14.87 -7.91
C LEU A 399 25.71 -16.38 -8.13
N LEU A 400 25.19 -16.89 -9.25
CA LEU A 400 25.34 -18.31 -9.62
C LEU A 400 26.80 -18.72 -9.78
N GLN A 401 27.64 -17.83 -10.32
CA GLN A 401 29.09 -18.07 -10.45
C GLN A 401 29.78 -18.08 -9.06
N CYS A 402 29.42 -17.17 -8.15
CA CYS A 402 29.92 -17.19 -6.77
C CYS A 402 29.59 -18.52 -6.07
N ILE A 403 28.36 -18.99 -6.22
CA ILE A 403 27.92 -20.27 -5.66
C ILE A 403 28.70 -21.44 -6.30
N LYS A 404 28.76 -21.51 -7.63
CA LYS A 404 29.42 -22.61 -8.38
C LYS A 404 30.93 -22.70 -8.12
N SER A 405 31.60 -21.57 -7.92
CA SER A 405 33.05 -21.52 -7.66
C SER A 405 33.43 -21.76 -6.20
N SER A 406 32.44 -21.93 -5.32
CA SER A 406 32.63 -22.15 -3.89
C SER A 406 32.30 -23.59 -3.46
N PRO A 407 32.78 -24.07 -2.30
CA PRO A 407 32.36 -25.35 -1.72
C PRO A 407 30.86 -25.51 -1.55
N LEU A 408 30.12 -24.40 -1.44
CA LEU A 408 28.66 -24.36 -1.32
C LEU A 408 27.97 -25.14 -2.46
N SER A 409 28.57 -25.17 -3.66
CA SER A 409 28.04 -25.91 -4.81
C SER A 409 27.80 -27.39 -4.56
N ASN A 410 28.53 -28.01 -3.61
CA ASN A 410 28.36 -29.42 -3.24
C ASN A 410 27.13 -29.67 -2.34
N HIS A 411 26.58 -28.61 -1.74
CA HIS A 411 25.52 -28.69 -0.74
C HIS A 411 24.22 -28.04 -1.22
N VAL A 412 24.18 -27.46 -2.44
CA VAL A 412 22.97 -26.76 -2.89
C VAL A 412 22.55 -27.16 -4.31
N THR A 413 21.25 -27.07 -4.55
CA THR A 413 20.64 -27.22 -5.87
C THR A 413 19.79 -25.97 -6.17
N ILE A 414 20.02 -25.34 -7.31
CA ILE A 414 19.30 -24.14 -7.74
C ILE A 414 18.13 -24.55 -8.63
N LYS A 415 16.99 -23.89 -8.47
CA LYS A 415 15.79 -24.04 -9.31
C LYS A 415 15.13 -22.69 -9.58
N GLY A 416 14.58 -22.50 -10.78
CA GLY A 416 13.78 -21.34 -11.13
C GLY A 416 14.59 -20.07 -11.47
N GLU A 417 15.86 -20.22 -11.83
CA GLU A 417 16.77 -19.11 -12.15
C GLU A 417 16.50 -18.41 -13.49
N ASP A 418 15.65 -18.96 -14.35
CA ASP A 418 15.41 -18.46 -15.71
C ASP A 418 14.44 -17.29 -15.81
N ALA A 419 13.71 -17.00 -14.74
CA ALA A 419 12.68 -15.96 -14.73
C ALA A 419 12.64 -15.21 -13.40
N GLY A 420 12.17 -13.96 -13.44
CA GLY A 420 11.98 -13.13 -12.27
C GLY A 420 13.27 -12.66 -11.60
N LEU A 421 13.14 -12.17 -10.37
CA LEU A 421 14.23 -11.57 -9.60
C LEU A 421 14.65 -12.43 -8.39
N HIS A 422 14.17 -13.66 -8.32
CA HIS A 422 14.53 -14.64 -7.29
C HIS A 422 14.61 -16.05 -7.87
N PHE A 423 15.29 -16.92 -7.17
CA PHE A 423 15.31 -18.35 -7.43
C PHE A 423 15.24 -19.14 -6.11
N LEU A 424 15.00 -20.43 -6.18
CA LEU A 424 15.03 -21.31 -5.05
C LEU A 424 16.41 -22.00 -4.92
N MET A 425 16.94 -21.96 -3.70
CA MET A 425 18.18 -22.68 -3.35
C MET A 425 17.82 -23.77 -2.35
N LYS A 426 17.77 -25.03 -2.82
CA LYS A 426 17.62 -26.20 -1.95
C LYS A 426 18.97 -26.54 -1.34
N ILE A 427 18.98 -26.75 -0.03
CA ILE A 427 20.19 -27.03 0.76
C ILE A 427 20.16 -28.49 1.21
N ASP A 428 21.26 -29.20 1.02
CA ASP A 428 21.48 -30.53 1.56
C ASP A 428 22.13 -30.42 2.94
N THR A 429 21.33 -30.52 4.00
CA THR A 429 21.76 -30.30 5.37
C THR A 429 20.82 -31.00 6.36
N ALA A 430 21.34 -31.32 7.55
CA ALA A 430 20.56 -31.80 8.68
C ALA A 430 20.02 -30.66 9.58
N LEU A 431 20.39 -29.41 9.30
CA LEU A 431 19.94 -28.23 10.07
C LEU A 431 18.50 -27.89 9.72
N THR A 432 17.69 -27.47 10.69
CA THR A 432 16.34 -26.97 10.42
C THR A 432 16.37 -25.58 9.81
N ASP A 433 15.31 -25.19 9.13
CA ASP A 433 15.17 -23.84 8.53
C ASP A 433 15.37 -22.72 9.57
N GLU A 434 14.88 -22.92 10.80
CA GLU A 434 15.04 -21.96 11.89
C GLU A 434 16.52 -21.78 12.29
N ILE A 435 17.27 -22.88 12.40
CA ILE A 435 18.70 -22.83 12.73
C ILE A 435 19.50 -22.14 11.62
N ILE A 436 19.19 -22.46 10.36
CA ILE A 436 19.84 -21.80 9.21
C ILE A 436 19.57 -20.30 9.25
N CYS A 437 18.33 -19.87 9.45
CA CYS A 437 17.96 -18.46 9.54
C CYS A 437 18.67 -17.75 10.72
N GLN A 438 18.71 -18.38 11.90
CA GLN A 438 19.36 -17.82 13.09
C GLN A 438 20.87 -17.66 12.89
N ARG A 439 21.55 -18.67 12.32
CA ARG A 439 22.99 -18.59 12.03
C ARG A 439 23.31 -17.53 10.98
N ALA A 440 22.48 -17.42 9.93
CA ALA A 440 22.62 -16.37 8.92
C ALA A 440 22.43 -14.98 9.52
N ALA A 441 21.38 -14.79 10.31
CA ALA A 441 21.08 -13.52 10.98
C ALA A 441 22.20 -13.09 11.94
N ALA A 442 22.78 -14.03 12.70
CA ALA A 442 23.94 -13.78 13.58
C ALA A 442 25.19 -13.29 12.82
N LYS A 443 25.26 -13.57 11.51
CA LYS A 443 26.32 -13.10 10.60
C LYS A 443 25.89 -11.93 9.72
N GLY A 444 24.78 -11.27 10.04
CA GLY A 444 24.30 -10.10 9.32
C GLY A 444 23.61 -10.41 7.98
N ILE A 445 23.17 -11.64 7.75
CA ILE A 445 22.45 -12.04 6.52
C ILE A 445 21.00 -12.35 6.80
N ARG A 446 20.10 -11.64 6.11
CA ARG A 446 18.65 -11.90 6.14
C ARG A 446 18.25 -12.85 5.02
N ILE A 447 17.62 -13.97 5.38
CA ILE A 447 17.10 -14.99 4.47
C ILE A 447 15.68 -15.37 4.85
N MET A 448 14.94 -15.95 3.89
CA MET A 448 13.59 -16.46 4.13
C MET A 448 13.47 -17.87 3.54
N PRO A 449 13.18 -18.88 4.35
CA PRO A 449 12.94 -20.24 3.84
C PRO A 449 11.54 -20.33 3.21
N LEU A 450 11.41 -21.21 2.22
CA LEU A 450 10.14 -21.46 1.53
C LEU A 450 9.05 -21.92 2.50
N SER A 451 9.41 -22.63 3.56
CA SER A 451 8.49 -23.11 4.59
C SER A 451 7.69 -22.00 5.28
N LYS A 452 8.23 -20.76 5.34
CA LYS A 452 7.54 -19.60 5.91
C LYS A 452 6.45 -19.00 4.99
N TYR A 453 6.36 -19.44 3.76
CA TYR A 453 5.33 -19.00 2.80
C TYR A 453 4.13 -19.94 2.75
N TYR A 454 4.19 -21.09 3.46
CA TYR A 454 3.06 -22.00 3.59
C TYR A 454 2.07 -21.52 4.64
N TYR A 455 0.80 -21.58 4.29
CA TYR A 455 -0.31 -21.38 5.22
C TYR A 455 -0.60 -22.65 6.02
N HIS A 456 -0.23 -23.81 5.45
CA HIS A 456 -0.30 -25.13 6.08
C HIS A 456 1.12 -25.61 6.43
N PRO A 457 1.67 -25.25 7.62
CA PRO A 457 3.05 -25.55 7.98
C PRO A 457 3.40 -27.05 7.95
N GLU A 458 2.40 -27.91 8.19
CA GLU A 458 2.56 -29.37 8.14
C GLU A 458 2.86 -29.93 6.74
N LYS A 459 2.57 -29.14 5.68
CA LYS A 459 2.85 -29.48 4.28
C LYS A 459 4.10 -28.80 3.75
N ALA A 460 4.76 -27.97 4.58
CA ALA A 460 5.84 -27.11 4.14
C ALA A 460 7.09 -27.92 3.76
N MET A 461 7.62 -27.62 2.57
CA MET A 461 8.92 -28.11 2.13
C MET A 461 10.03 -27.42 2.91
N GLN A 462 10.92 -28.21 3.49
CA GLN A 462 12.05 -27.75 4.29
C GLN A 462 13.34 -27.65 3.46
N HIS A 463 14.33 -26.94 3.98
CA HIS A 463 15.67 -26.78 3.41
C HIS A 463 15.69 -26.11 2.04
N ILE A 464 14.73 -25.20 1.79
CA ILE A 464 14.68 -24.41 0.55
C ILE A 464 14.62 -22.94 0.92
N LEU A 465 15.58 -22.16 0.42
CA LEU A 465 15.62 -20.71 0.60
C LEU A 465 15.09 -20.00 -0.64
N VAL A 466 14.35 -18.92 -0.44
CA VAL A 466 13.94 -17.98 -1.49
C VAL A 466 15.01 -16.90 -1.58
N VAL A 467 15.76 -16.90 -2.67
CA VAL A 467 16.93 -16.03 -2.86
C VAL A 467 16.59 -14.92 -3.85
N ASN A 468 16.25 -13.73 -3.34
CA ASN A 468 16.11 -12.54 -4.17
C ASN A 468 17.47 -11.86 -4.33
N TYR A 469 17.90 -11.66 -5.57
CA TYR A 469 19.22 -11.11 -5.91
C TYR A 469 19.17 -9.67 -6.42
N SER A 470 17.99 -9.09 -6.55
CA SER A 470 17.79 -7.81 -7.26
C SER A 470 18.54 -6.63 -6.63
N SER A 471 18.64 -6.58 -5.30
CA SER A 471 19.26 -5.48 -4.55
C SER A 471 20.74 -5.70 -4.20
N LEU A 472 21.30 -6.89 -4.47
CA LEU A 472 22.64 -7.25 -4.00
C LEU A 472 23.76 -6.63 -4.82
N THR A 473 24.85 -6.26 -4.16
CA THR A 473 26.12 -5.92 -4.81
C THR A 473 26.99 -7.17 -4.99
N GLN A 474 28.06 -7.07 -5.78
CA GLN A 474 29.01 -8.17 -5.98
C GLN A 474 29.71 -8.58 -4.68
N GLU A 475 30.08 -7.60 -3.85
CA GLU A 475 30.70 -7.81 -2.55
C GLU A 475 29.77 -8.59 -1.63
N GLN A 476 28.50 -8.18 -1.56
CA GLN A 476 27.47 -8.84 -0.76
C GLN A 476 27.21 -10.29 -1.23
N MET A 477 27.23 -10.55 -2.55
CA MET A 477 27.08 -11.91 -3.09
C MET A 477 28.26 -12.81 -2.68
N THR A 478 29.47 -12.28 -2.70
CA THR A 478 30.67 -13.01 -2.28
C THR A 478 30.65 -13.28 -0.78
N GLU A 479 30.36 -12.28 0.03
CA GLU A 479 30.26 -12.39 1.48
C GLU A 479 29.19 -13.42 1.88
N ALA A 480 27.99 -13.35 1.30
CA ALA A 480 26.91 -14.28 1.57
C ALA A 480 27.32 -15.72 1.25
N THR A 481 27.98 -15.94 0.11
CA THR A 481 28.45 -17.28 -0.28
C THR A 481 29.48 -17.84 0.71
N GLN A 482 30.38 -17.02 1.24
CA GLN A 482 31.34 -17.43 2.27
C GLN A 482 30.62 -17.79 3.57
N VAL A 483 29.67 -16.97 4.01
CA VAL A 483 28.89 -17.23 5.24
C VAL A 483 28.08 -18.52 5.13
N PHE A 484 27.47 -18.78 3.98
CA PHE A 484 26.76 -20.07 3.78
C PHE A 484 27.68 -21.27 3.83
N ASN A 485 28.91 -21.19 3.29
CA ASN A 485 29.90 -22.26 3.46
C ASN A 485 30.21 -22.52 4.92
N GLU A 486 30.36 -21.48 5.77
CA GLU A 486 30.61 -21.64 7.20
C GLU A 486 29.41 -22.18 8.00
N ILE A 487 28.19 -21.90 7.55
CA ILE A 487 26.96 -22.38 8.20
C ILE A 487 26.73 -23.87 7.92
N LEU A 488 27.07 -24.32 6.71
CA LEU A 488 26.76 -25.65 6.20
C LEU A 488 27.93 -26.63 6.29
N GLY A 489 29.16 -26.13 6.33
CA GLY A 489 30.38 -26.96 6.54
C GLY A 489 30.62 -27.18 7.99
#